data_8d1a2ea859d88d3e581b247d1f65c838
#
_entry.id   8d1a2ea859d88d3e581b247d1f65c838
#
_cell.length_a   1.000
_cell.length_b   1.000
_cell.length_c   1.000
_cell.angle_alpha   90.00
_cell.angle_beta   90.00
_cell.angle_gamma   90.00
#
_symmetry.space_group_name_H-M   'P 1'
#
loop_
_entity.id
_entity.type
_entity.pdbx_description
1 polymer ?
#
loop_
_entity_poly.entity_id
_entity_poly.type
_entity_poly.pdbx_seq_one_letter_code
_entity_poly.pdbx_strand_id
1 'polypeptide(L)'
;MYWILFLYLIVAYFVPEIGVLAIVCMIGSVAMAVRKGRYWCGHFCPRGSFYDKVVSRFSPHKPIPEFVRSKAMRVFMLIFIFSMFGVQLYLNGFTLAGIGRTFWNIVLVTTLVGVVLGLIYAPRTWCSFCPMGTLSAWVTPRGKREGYPRVCVSAACQMKCKRCAKVCPMQLTPYVSRGDESGYLHPDCIKCERCVKACPTKVMEVQL
;
A
#
# COMPACT_ATOMS: atom_id res chain seq x y z
N MET A 1 1.03 -14.21 -5.25
CA MET A 1 1.84 -13.60 -4.16
C MET A 1 1.12 -13.57 -2.80
N TYR A 2 -0.21 -13.58 -2.73
CA TYR A 2 -0.92 -13.61 -1.44
C TYR A 2 -0.63 -14.87 -0.60
N TRP A 3 -0.31 -16.00 -1.23
CA TRP A 3 0.10 -17.24 -0.55
C TRP A 3 1.38 -17.07 0.29
N ILE A 4 2.27 -16.17 -0.11
CA ILE A 4 3.51 -15.86 0.63
C ILE A 4 3.19 -15.33 2.03
N LEU A 5 2.08 -14.57 2.18
CA LEU A 5 1.64 -14.08 3.48
C LEU A 5 1.25 -15.24 4.41
N PHE A 6 0.46 -16.19 3.90
CA PHE A 6 0.05 -17.36 4.69
C PHE A 6 1.22 -18.25 5.04
N LEU A 7 2.07 -18.53 4.05
CA LEU A 7 3.29 -19.30 4.27
C LEU A 7 4.18 -18.65 5.33
N TYR A 8 4.41 -17.34 5.23
CA TYR A 8 5.16 -16.58 6.22
C TYR A 8 4.54 -16.69 7.61
N LEU A 9 3.22 -16.49 7.75
CA LEU A 9 2.55 -16.55 9.06
C LEU A 9 2.61 -17.94 9.69
N ILE A 10 2.48 -19.00 8.88
CA ILE A 10 2.55 -20.39 9.36
C ILE A 10 3.99 -20.74 9.75
N VAL A 11 4.96 -20.50 8.86
CA VAL A 11 6.34 -20.92 9.08
C VAL A 11 6.99 -20.10 10.21
N ALA A 12 6.77 -18.78 10.27
CA ALA A 12 7.32 -17.94 11.33
C ALA A 12 6.67 -18.18 12.71
N TYR A 13 5.53 -18.87 12.77
CA TYR A 13 4.97 -19.36 14.03
C TYR A 13 5.81 -20.49 14.63
N PHE A 14 6.23 -21.44 13.79
CA PHE A 14 7.07 -22.58 14.22
C PHE A 14 8.55 -22.23 14.33
N VAL A 15 9.04 -21.37 13.43
CA VAL A 15 10.44 -20.94 13.37
C VAL A 15 10.50 -19.42 13.47
N PRO A 16 10.55 -18.87 14.71
CA PRO A 16 10.48 -17.40 14.91
C PRO A 16 11.55 -16.61 14.18
N GLU A 17 12.71 -17.18 13.95
CA GLU A 17 13.83 -16.53 13.25
C GLU A 17 13.45 -16.06 11.82
N ILE A 18 12.56 -16.79 11.15
CA ILE A 18 12.06 -16.45 9.81
C ILE A 18 11.22 -15.17 9.84
N GLY A 19 10.68 -14.80 11.01
CA GLY A 19 9.95 -13.54 11.19
C GLY A 19 10.76 -12.32 10.77
N VAL A 20 12.08 -12.37 10.86
CA VAL A 20 13.01 -11.30 10.44
C VAL A 20 12.89 -10.99 8.93
N LEU A 21 12.44 -11.93 8.10
CA LEU A 21 12.21 -11.68 6.67
C LEU A 21 11.22 -10.55 6.39
N ALA A 22 10.38 -10.16 7.36
CA ALA A 22 9.53 -8.98 7.23
C ALA A 22 10.34 -7.69 6.96
N ILE A 23 11.59 -7.61 7.43
CA ILE A 23 12.51 -6.49 7.18
C ILE A 23 12.72 -6.27 5.68
N VAL A 24 12.80 -7.34 4.89
CA VAL A 24 12.96 -7.25 3.44
C VAL A 24 11.79 -6.47 2.81
N CYS A 25 10.55 -6.75 3.25
CA CYS A 25 9.39 -5.99 2.79
C CYS A 25 9.42 -4.53 3.26
N MET A 26 9.94 -4.27 4.46
CA MET A 26 10.04 -2.93 5.02
C MET A 26 11.06 -2.09 4.24
N ILE A 27 12.29 -2.57 4.14
CA ILE A 27 13.39 -1.88 3.45
C ILE A 27 13.05 -1.78 1.95
N GLY A 28 12.61 -2.87 1.32
CA GLY A 28 12.26 -2.90 -0.10
C GLY A 28 11.18 -1.90 -0.48
N SER A 29 10.17 -1.70 0.37
CA SER A 29 9.10 -0.73 0.10
C SER A 29 9.61 0.72 0.11
N VAL A 30 10.50 1.08 1.02
CA VAL A 30 11.06 2.43 1.13
C VAL A 30 12.14 2.66 0.07
N ALA A 31 13.05 1.70 -0.13
CA ALA A 31 14.12 1.79 -1.13
C ALA A 31 13.56 1.95 -2.54
N MET A 32 12.54 1.15 -2.90
CA MET A 32 11.89 1.27 -4.21
C MET A 32 11.10 2.58 -4.35
N ALA A 33 10.61 3.15 -3.25
CA ALA A 33 9.84 4.39 -3.27
C ALA A 33 10.65 5.59 -3.76
N VAL A 34 11.96 5.61 -3.54
CA VAL A 34 12.86 6.67 -4.03
C VAL A 34 12.82 6.80 -5.56
N ARG A 35 12.71 5.67 -6.28
CA ARG A 35 12.75 5.63 -7.75
C ARG A 35 11.40 5.43 -8.41
N LYS A 36 10.52 4.59 -7.82
CA LYS A 36 9.25 4.16 -8.45
C LYS A 36 8.01 4.49 -7.62
N GLY A 37 8.13 5.27 -6.54
CA GLY A 37 7.03 5.54 -5.63
C GLY A 37 6.52 4.28 -4.94
N ARG A 38 5.25 4.23 -4.61
CA ARG A 38 4.62 3.09 -3.91
C ARG A 38 4.43 1.84 -4.80
N TYR A 39 5.31 1.66 -5.81
CA TYR A 39 5.25 0.51 -6.73
C TYR A 39 5.31 -0.83 -5.99
N TRP A 40 6.16 -0.96 -4.95
CA TRP A 40 6.24 -2.15 -4.10
C TRP A 40 4.88 -2.54 -3.52
N CYS A 41 4.12 -1.57 -3.02
CA CYS A 41 2.81 -1.81 -2.41
C CYS A 41 1.78 -2.35 -3.41
N GLY A 42 1.94 -2.03 -4.69
CA GLY A 42 1.05 -2.49 -5.77
C GLY A 42 1.40 -3.86 -6.34
N HIS A 43 2.68 -4.24 -6.33
CA HIS A 43 3.17 -5.40 -7.09
C HIS A 43 3.79 -6.50 -6.21
N PHE A 44 4.59 -6.13 -5.21
CA PHE A 44 5.40 -7.08 -4.43
C PHE A 44 4.86 -7.33 -3.02
N CYS A 45 4.09 -6.41 -2.44
CA CYS A 45 3.59 -6.57 -1.08
C CYS A 45 2.62 -7.76 -0.95
N PRO A 46 2.98 -8.85 -0.22
CA PRO A 46 2.12 -10.03 -0.09
C PRO A 46 0.78 -9.70 0.57
N ARG A 47 0.80 -8.82 1.59
CA ARG A 47 -0.40 -8.35 2.28
C ARG A 47 -1.30 -7.51 1.37
N GLY A 48 -0.71 -6.64 0.54
CA GLY A 48 -1.46 -5.88 -0.45
C GLY A 48 -2.14 -6.80 -1.48
N SER A 49 -1.44 -7.82 -1.97
CA SER A 49 -2.00 -8.83 -2.87
C SER A 49 -3.12 -9.64 -2.21
N PHE A 50 -3.01 -9.93 -0.92
CA PHE A 50 -4.05 -10.60 -0.14
C PHE A 50 -5.32 -9.75 -0.05
N TYR A 51 -5.20 -8.48 0.28
CA TYR A 51 -6.36 -7.57 0.32
C TYR A 51 -7.05 -7.44 -1.04
N ASP A 52 -6.29 -7.37 -2.13
CA ASP A 52 -6.85 -7.25 -3.48
C ASP A 52 -7.54 -8.52 -3.98
N LYS A 53 -7.06 -9.71 -3.63
CA LYS A 53 -7.57 -10.97 -4.17
C LYS A 53 -8.59 -11.66 -3.27
N VAL A 54 -8.41 -11.56 -1.96
CA VAL A 54 -9.26 -12.25 -0.98
C VAL A 54 -10.26 -11.29 -0.37
N VAL A 55 -9.79 -10.25 0.33
CA VAL A 55 -10.67 -9.32 1.05
C VAL A 55 -11.59 -8.55 0.10
N SER A 56 -11.10 -8.21 -1.09
CA SER A 56 -11.89 -7.49 -2.11
C SER A 56 -13.16 -8.21 -2.53
N ARG A 57 -13.23 -9.53 -2.40
CA ARG A 57 -14.45 -10.32 -2.74
C ARG A 57 -15.58 -10.09 -1.73
N PHE A 58 -15.25 -9.77 -0.50
CA PHE A 58 -16.19 -9.60 0.60
C PHE A 58 -16.36 -8.14 1.02
N SER A 59 -15.58 -7.24 0.45
CA SER A 59 -15.56 -5.83 0.81
C SER A 59 -16.69 -5.06 0.15
N PRO A 60 -17.41 -4.19 0.89
CA PRO A 60 -18.50 -3.37 0.35
C PRO A 60 -18.02 -2.22 -0.53
N HIS A 61 -16.70 -1.99 -0.67
CA HIS A 61 -16.09 -0.91 -1.46
C HIS A 61 -16.62 0.49 -1.11
N LYS A 62 -16.96 0.71 0.15
CA LYS A 62 -17.41 2.03 0.67
C LYS A 62 -16.28 3.05 0.62
N PRO A 63 -16.60 4.35 0.58
CA PRO A 63 -15.59 5.39 0.64
C PRO A 63 -14.81 5.31 1.95
N ILE A 64 -13.48 5.45 1.86
CA ILE A 64 -12.62 5.49 3.04
C ILE A 64 -12.80 6.86 3.70
N PRO A 65 -13.10 6.94 5.01
CA PRO A 65 -13.26 8.20 5.71
C PRO A 65 -12.02 9.10 5.58
N GLU A 66 -12.22 10.40 5.42
CA GLU A 66 -11.12 11.37 5.28
C GLU A 66 -10.20 11.38 6.50
N PHE A 67 -10.75 11.17 7.69
CA PHE A 67 -9.98 11.05 8.93
C PHE A 67 -8.89 9.96 8.82
N VAL A 68 -9.22 8.80 8.25
CA VAL A 68 -8.28 7.68 8.05
C VAL A 68 -7.14 8.05 7.09
N ARG A 69 -7.40 8.97 6.16
CA ARG A 69 -6.39 9.47 5.19
C ARG A 69 -5.62 10.68 5.71
N SER A 70 -6.01 11.23 6.84
CA SER A 70 -5.39 12.44 7.39
C SER A 70 -3.90 12.25 7.69
N LYS A 71 -3.14 13.34 7.63
CA LYS A 71 -1.72 13.34 8.01
C LYS A 71 -1.55 12.96 9.49
N ALA A 72 -2.46 13.43 10.35
CA ALA A 72 -2.45 13.13 11.78
C ALA A 72 -2.58 11.62 12.04
N MET A 73 -3.53 10.93 11.37
CA MET A 73 -3.70 9.48 11.50
C MET A 73 -2.46 8.72 11.02
N ARG A 74 -1.81 9.16 9.96
CA ARG A 74 -0.57 8.54 9.46
C ARG A 74 0.59 8.67 10.44
N VAL A 75 0.78 9.87 11.02
CA VAL A 75 1.82 10.12 12.03
C VAL A 75 1.52 9.34 13.29
N PHE A 76 0.27 9.38 13.77
CA PHE A 76 -0.17 8.61 14.92
C PHE A 76 0.13 7.11 14.76
N MET A 77 -0.28 6.51 13.65
CA MET A 77 -0.05 5.09 13.39
C MET A 77 1.43 4.76 13.24
N LEU A 78 2.22 5.66 12.68
CA LEU A 78 3.66 5.47 12.58
C LEU A 78 4.27 5.42 13.98
N ILE A 79 4.01 6.41 14.84
CA ILE A 79 4.50 6.44 16.22
C ILE A 79 3.99 5.22 17.00
N PHE A 80 2.71 4.90 16.89
CA PHE A 80 2.08 3.79 17.59
C PHE A 80 2.73 2.45 17.26
N ILE A 81 2.92 2.14 15.97
CA ILE A 81 3.53 0.87 15.54
C ILE A 81 5.00 0.79 15.93
N PHE A 82 5.77 1.88 15.81
CA PHE A 82 7.17 1.88 16.25
C PHE A 82 7.32 1.77 17.76
N SER A 83 6.45 2.43 18.55
CA SER A 83 6.42 2.28 20.00
C SER A 83 6.05 0.85 20.40
N MET A 84 5.02 0.28 19.77
CA MET A 84 4.62 -1.11 20.01
C MET A 84 5.72 -2.11 19.62
N PHE A 85 6.45 -1.84 18.53
CA PHE A 85 7.63 -2.63 18.15
C PHE A 85 8.71 -2.57 19.24
N GLY A 86 9.03 -1.39 19.77
CA GLY A 86 10.01 -1.22 20.84
C GLY A 86 9.61 -1.95 22.11
N VAL A 87 8.36 -1.83 22.55
CA VAL A 87 7.84 -2.54 23.72
C VAL A 87 7.90 -4.07 23.54
N GLN A 88 7.44 -4.57 22.39
CA GLN A 88 7.48 -6.01 22.13
C GLN A 88 8.92 -6.55 22.02
N LEU A 89 9.82 -5.76 21.47
CA LEU A 89 11.23 -6.13 21.39
C LEU A 89 11.87 -6.23 22.77
N TYR A 90 11.52 -5.31 23.68
CA TYR A 90 11.95 -5.36 25.06
C TYR A 90 11.42 -6.60 25.79
N LEU A 91 10.14 -6.96 25.58
CA LEU A 91 9.50 -8.12 26.22
C LEU A 91 10.00 -9.46 25.66
N ASN A 92 10.23 -9.56 24.35
CA ASN A 92 10.66 -10.80 23.69
C ASN A 92 12.19 -10.99 23.70
N GLY A 93 12.94 -9.98 24.13
CA GLY A 93 14.41 -9.96 24.12
C GLY A 93 15.01 -9.65 22.75
N PHE A 94 16.30 -9.26 22.77
CA PHE A 94 17.08 -8.88 21.58
C PHE A 94 17.71 -10.08 20.86
N THR A 95 17.20 -11.29 21.06
CA THR A 95 17.65 -12.47 20.33
C THR A 95 17.03 -12.51 18.94
N LEU A 96 17.65 -13.23 18.00
CA LEU A 96 17.12 -13.37 16.64
C LEU A 96 15.68 -13.90 16.64
N ALA A 97 15.40 -14.89 17.48
CA ALA A 97 14.07 -15.43 17.67
C ALA A 97 13.09 -14.41 18.29
N GLY A 98 13.54 -13.60 19.27
CA GLY A 98 12.74 -12.55 19.89
C GLY A 98 12.36 -11.44 18.90
N ILE A 99 13.32 -11.00 18.10
CA ILE A 99 13.09 -10.03 17.01
C ILE A 99 12.08 -10.60 16.01
N GLY A 100 12.28 -11.83 15.55
CA GLY A 100 11.39 -12.49 14.60
C GLY A 100 9.97 -12.67 15.14
N ARG A 101 9.80 -13.01 16.41
CA ARG A 101 8.50 -13.11 17.08
C ARG A 101 7.79 -11.77 17.17
N THR A 102 8.54 -10.70 17.42
CA THR A 102 8.02 -9.32 17.41
C THR A 102 7.47 -8.95 16.03
N PHE A 103 8.22 -9.22 14.95
CA PHE A 103 7.74 -8.99 13.60
C PHE A 103 6.50 -9.81 13.25
N TRP A 104 6.50 -11.10 13.63
CA TRP A 104 5.36 -11.98 13.40
C TRP A 104 4.09 -11.44 14.05
N ASN A 105 4.14 -11.08 15.35
CA ASN A 105 3.02 -10.51 16.09
C ASN A 105 2.47 -9.25 15.42
N ILE A 106 3.35 -8.30 15.07
CA ILE A 106 2.94 -7.05 14.44
C ILE A 106 2.30 -7.30 13.07
N VAL A 107 2.89 -8.17 12.24
CA VAL A 107 2.33 -8.52 10.94
C VAL A 107 0.98 -9.20 11.10
N LEU A 108 0.82 -10.12 12.05
CA LEU A 108 -0.43 -10.81 12.32
C LEU A 108 -1.53 -9.83 12.75
N VAL A 109 -1.29 -9.07 13.82
CA VAL A 109 -2.27 -8.11 14.37
C VAL A 109 -2.66 -7.06 13.34
N THR A 110 -1.69 -6.46 12.67
CA THR A 110 -1.97 -5.44 11.66
C THR A 110 -2.64 -5.99 10.40
N THR A 111 -2.46 -7.27 10.09
CA THR A 111 -3.19 -7.94 9.01
C THR A 111 -4.64 -8.18 9.40
N LEU A 112 -4.90 -8.65 10.62
CA LEU A 112 -6.27 -8.83 11.14
C LEU A 112 -7.03 -7.52 11.19
N VAL A 113 -6.43 -6.45 11.74
CA VAL A 113 -7.03 -5.10 11.72
C VAL A 113 -7.31 -4.65 10.29
N GLY A 114 -6.37 -4.89 9.36
CA GLY A 114 -6.56 -4.55 7.95
C GLY A 114 -7.68 -5.34 7.28
N VAL A 115 -7.91 -6.61 7.66
CA VAL A 115 -9.05 -7.41 7.18
C VAL A 115 -10.36 -6.81 7.69
N VAL A 116 -10.46 -6.51 8.98
CA VAL A 116 -11.68 -5.91 9.58
C VAL A 116 -12.01 -4.59 8.88
N LEU A 117 -11.02 -3.70 8.73
CA LEU A 117 -11.23 -2.42 8.02
C LEU A 117 -11.58 -2.61 6.54
N GLY A 118 -11.01 -3.63 5.91
CA GLY A 118 -11.31 -4.00 4.53
C GLY A 118 -12.74 -4.51 4.33
N LEU A 119 -13.29 -5.20 5.33
CA LEU A 119 -14.68 -5.67 5.33
C LEU A 119 -15.69 -4.56 5.67
N ILE A 120 -15.27 -3.53 6.42
CA ILE A 120 -16.14 -2.41 6.77
C ILE A 120 -16.19 -1.35 5.67
N TYR A 121 -15.05 -1.02 5.07
CA TYR A 121 -14.88 0.07 4.10
C TYR A 121 -14.42 -0.41 2.73
N ALA A 122 -13.12 -0.50 2.52
CA ALA A 122 -12.52 -0.87 1.24
C ALA A 122 -11.28 -1.76 1.46
N PRO A 123 -10.94 -2.66 0.53
CA PRO A 123 -9.88 -3.65 0.72
C PRO A 123 -8.53 -3.05 1.12
N ARG A 124 -8.22 -1.88 0.59
CA ARG A 124 -6.95 -1.17 0.80
C ARG A 124 -7.02 -0.07 1.87
N THR A 125 -8.04 -0.05 2.72
CA THR A 125 -8.18 0.97 3.79
C THR A 125 -6.94 1.01 4.68
N TRP A 126 -6.44 -0.13 5.14
CA TRP A 126 -5.20 -0.21 5.91
C TRP A 126 -4.00 0.44 5.18
N CYS A 127 -3.90 0.27 3.86
CA CYS A 127 -2.80 0.80 3.08
C CYS A 127 -2.74 2.34 3.03
N SER A 128 -3.83 3.02 3.40
CA SER A 128 -3.90 4.48 3.42
C SER A 128 -3.09 5.10 4.57
N PHE A 129 -2.94 4.39 5.69
CA PHE A 129 -2.21 4.86 6.88
C PHE A 129 -1.15 3.85 7.39
N CYS A 130 -0.90 2.76 6.65
CA CYS A 130 0.16 1.81 6.96
C CYS A 130 1.51 2.53 7.11
N PRO A 131 2.29 2.28 8.19
CA PRO A 131 3.58 2.94 8.42
C PRO A 131 4.52 2.89 7.22
N MET A 132 4.72 1.69 6.64
CA MET A 132 5.59 1.53 5.47
C MET A 132 5.05 2.24 4.23
N GLY A 133 3.72 2.23 4.04
CA GLY A 133 3.06 3.00 2.99
C GLY A 133 3.20 4.50 3.18
N THR A 134 3.15 4.98 4.41
CA THR A 134 3.35 6.40 4.76
C THR A 134 4.78 6.83 4.49
N LEU A 135 5.77 6.09 4.98
CA LEU A 135 7.19 6.36 4.71
C LEU A 135 7.47 6.35 3.20
N SER A 136 6.97 5.34 2.47
CA SER A 136 7.11 5.28 1.02
C SER A 136 6.48 6.49 0.33
N ALA A 137 5.30 6.97 0.78
CA ALA A 137 4.65 8.14 0.22
C ALA A 137 5.42 9.45 0.51
N TRP A 138 6.08 9.56 1.66
CA TRP A 138 6.88 10.73 2.02
C TRP A 138 8.19 10.81 1.24
N VAL A 139 8.84 9.68 1.03
CA VAL A 139 10.09 9.57 0.25
C VAL A 139 9.82 9.68 -1.26
N THR A 140 8.58 9.43 -1.70
CA THR A 140 8.19 9.54 -3.11
C THR A 140 8.41 10.95 -3.64
N PRO A 141 9.19 11.13 -4.72
CA PRO A 141 9.39 12.44 -5.35
C PRO A 141 8.06 13.05 -5.82
N ARG A 142 7.87 14.36 -5.58
CA ARG A 142 6.67 15.11 -5.97
C ARG A 142 6.80 15.85 -7.31
N GLY A 143 7.93 15.75 -7.98
CA GLY A 143 8.22 16.42 -9.26
C GLY A 143 8.38 15.47 -10.44
N LYS A 144 8.48 16.04 -11.64
CA LYS A 144 8.87 15.30 -12.86
C LYS A 144 10.27 14.73 -12.64
N ARG A 145 10.41 13.41 -12.76
CA ARG A 145 11.69 12.71 -12.77
C ARG A 145 11.68 11.72 -13.92
N GLU A 146 12.76 11.68 -14.68
CA GLU A 146 12.95 10.65 -15.71
C GLU A 146 12.98 9.26 -15.07
N GLY A 147 12.33 8.29 -15.72
CA GLY A 147 12.22 6.92 -15.23
C GLY A 147 11.25 6.72 -14.07
N TYR A 148 10.44 7.74 -13.72
CA TYR A 148 9.41 7.61 -12.68
C TYR A 148 8.06 7.21 -13.30
N PRO A 149 7.51 6.03 -12.97
CA PRO A 149 6.24 5.57 -13.54
C PRO A 149 5.10 6.50 -13.16
N ARG A 150 4.44 7.06 -14.16
CA ARG A 150 3.31 7.98 -14.01
C ARG A 150 2.17 7.59 -14.93
N VAL A 151 0.96 7.89 -14.53
CA VAL A 151 -0.22 7.68 -15.38
C VAL A 151 -0.54 8.99 -16.06
N CYS A 152 -0.40 9.02 -17.39
CA CYS A 152 -0.76 10.17 -18.20
C CYS A 152 -2.19 10.01 -18.71
N VAL A 153 -2.96 11.11 -18.67
CA VAL A 153 -4.35 11.16 -19.10
C VAL A 153 -4.45 12.17 -20.24
N SER A 154 -4.73 11.70 -21.45
CA SER A 154 -4.88 12.55 -22.63
C SER A 154 -5.97 13.60 -22.44
N ALA A 155 -5.81 14.74 -23.10
CA ALA A 155 -6.84 15.80 -23.18
C ALA A 155 -8.18 15.31 -23.78
N ALA A 156 -8.17 14.21 -24.53
CA ALA A 156 -9.38 13.58 -25.07
C ALA A 156 -10.28 12.91 -24.00
N CYS A 157 -9.84 12.81 -22.75
CA CYS A 157 -10.66 12.28 -21.66
C CYS A 157 -11.85 13.19 -21.39
N GLN A 158 -13.07 12.66 -21.47
CA GLN A 158 -14.30 13.43 -21.24
C GLN A 158 -14.62 13.67 -19.74
N MET A 159 -13.84 13.10 -18.80
CA MET A 159 -14.04 13.16 -17.35
C MET A 159 -15.41 12.69 -16.81
N LYS A 160 -16.38 12.41 -17.68
CA LYS A 160 -17.76 12.02 -17.29
C LYS A 160 -17.86 10.61 -16.74
N CYS A 161 -17.12 9.65 -17.30
CA CYS A 161 -17.28 8.22 -16.94
C CYS A 161 -16.70 7.85 -15.57
N LYS A 162 -15.68 8.56 -15.07
CA LYS A 162 -14.99 8.38 -13.77
C LYS A 162 -14.61 6.91 -13.45
N ARG A 163 -14.52 6.05 -14.47
CA ARG A 163 -14.29 4.61 -14.30
C ARG A 163 -12.93 4.33 -13.67
N CYS A 164 -11.91 5.11 -14.02
CA CYS A 164 -10.57 5.05 -13.46
C CYS A 164 -10.57 5.27 -11.93
N ALA A 165 -11.42 6.16 -11.40
CA ALA A 165 -11.56 6.36 -9.95
C ALA A 165 -12.31 5.19 -9.29
N LYS A 166 -13.36 4.66 -9.94
CA LYS A 166 -14.16 3.53 -9.40
C LYS A 166 -13.33 2.25 -9.25
N VAL A 167 -12.41 1.98 -10.18
CA VAL A 167 -11.54 0.78 -10.12
C VAL A 167 -10.28 0.98 -9.29
N CYS A 168 -10.03 2.20 -8.82
CA CYS A 168 -8.83 2.50 -8.06
C CYS A 168 -8.90 1.89 -6.64
N PRO A 169 -8.02 0.95 -6.27
CA PRO A 169 -8.06 0.32 -4.96
C PRO A 169 -7.72 1.28 -3.83
N MET A 170 -7.04 2.40 -4.14
CA MET A 170 -6.74 3.49 -3.21
C MET A 170 -7.78 4.62 -3.28
N GLN A 171 -8.84 4.46 -4.09
CA GLN A 171 -9.89 5.46 -4.29
C GLN A 171 -9.35 6.86 -4.65
N LEU A 172 -8.37 6.89 -5.54
CA LEU A 172 -7.80 8.12 -6.09
C LEU A 172 -8.53 8.51 -7.38
N THR A 173 -8.34 9.75 -7.80
CA THR A 173 -9.02 10.35 -8.96
C THR A 173 -8.05 10.70 -10.10
N PRO A 174 -7.51 9.71 -10.85
CA PRO A 174 -6.49 9.97 -11.87
C PRO A 174 -6.96 10.92 -12.99
N TYR A 175 -8.25 10.96 -13.28
CA TYR A 175 -8.83 11.81 -14.34
C TYR A 175 -8.63 13.31 -14.10
N VAL A 176 -8.29 13.74 -12.89
CA VAL A 176 -8.03 15.15 -12.56
C VAL A 176 -6.77 15.67 -13.27
N SER A 177 -5.81 14.80 -13.59
CA SER A 177 -4.60 15.16 -14.35
C SER A 177 -4.79 15.12 -15.88
N ARG A 178 -6.01 15.32 -16.37
CA ARG A 178 -6.32 15.39 -17.80
C ARG A 178 -5.50 16.48 -18.48
N GLY A 179 -4.78 16.11 -19.53
CA GLY A 179 -3.97 17.04 -20.32
C GLY A 179 -2.72 17.57 -19.62
N ASP A 180 -2.43 17.08 -18.42
CA ASP A 180 -1.20 17.44 -17.71
C ASP A 180 -0.05 16.55 -18.20
N GLU A 181 0.95 17.16 -18.84
CA GLU A 181 2.16 16.48 -19.31
C GLU A 181 2.97 15.88 -18.17
N SER A 182 2.84 16.40 -16.94
CA SER A 182 3.51 15.82 -15.78
C SER A 182 2.89 14.49 -15.33
N GLY A 183 1.69 14.18 -15.80
CA GLY A 183 0.93 12.98 -15.44
C GLY A 183 0.43 13.01 -14.00
N TYR A 184 -0.25 11.91 -13.60
CA TYR A 184 -0.80 11.78 -12.26
C TYR A 184 0.28 11.38 -11.25
N LEU A 185 0.73 12.33 -10.44
CA LEU A 185 1.82 12.22 -9.48
C LEU A 185 1.36 12.14 -8.01
N HIS A 186 0.20 11.54 -7.74
CA HIS A 186 -0.28 11.41 -6.36
C HIS A 186 0.62 10.47 -5.54
N PRO A 187 1.12 10.87 -4.34
CA PRO A 187 2.06 10.08 -3.54
C PRO A 187 1.48 8.74 -3.07
N ASP A 188 0.15 8.63 -2.95
CA ASP A 188 -0.53 7.39 -2.57
C ASP A 188 -0.81 6.46 -3.76
N CYS A 189 -0.45 6.84 -4.98
CA CYS A 189 -0.62 5.98 -6.14
C CYS A 189 0.34 4.77 -6.07
N ILE A 190 -0.22 3.57 -5.99
CA ILE A 190 0.52 2.30 -5.93
C ILE A 190 0.97 1.75 -7.29
N LYS A 191 0.75 2.51 -8.35
CA LYS A 191 1.16 2.20 -9.74
C LYS A 191 0.66 0.84 -10.27
N CYS A 192 -0.55 0.42 -9.86
CA CYS A 192 -1.13 -0.89 -10.19
C CYS A 192 -1.79 -0.97 -11.58
N GLU A 193 -1.81 0.11 -12.34
CA GLU A 193 -2.31 0.22 -13.74
C GLU A 193 -3.79 -0.16 -13.95
N ARG A 194 -4.55 -0.41 -12.89
CA ARG A 194 -5.97 -0.78 -13.03
C ARG A 194 -6.80 0.30 -13.72
N CYS A 195 -6.49 1.59 -13.49
CA CYS A 195 -7.16 2.71 -14.13
C CYS A 195 -6.90 2.74 -15.64
N VAL A 196 -5.68 2.41 -16.08
CA VAL A 196 -5.30 2.35 -17.50
C VAL A 196 -6.05 1.20 -18.18
N LYS A 197 -6.00 -0.01 -17.59
CA LYS A 197 -6.67 -1.21 -18.13
C LYS A 197 -8.20 -1.07 -18.18
N ALA A 198 -8.79 -0.31 -17.26
CA ALA A 198 -10.23 -0.11 -17.20
C ALA A 198 -10.73 1.07 -18.04
N CYS A 199 -9.86 1.83 -18.69
CA CYS A 199 -10.23 2.97 -19.51
C CYS A 199 -10.88 2.52 -20.82
N PRO A 200 -12.18 2.82 -21.06
CA PRO A 200 -12.88 2.34 -22.26
C PRO A 200 -12.37 3.03 -23.54
N THR A 201 -11.93 4.25 -23.44
CA THR A 201 -11.43 5.05 -24.57
C THR A 201 -9.93 4.95 -24.79
N LYS A 202 -9.23 4.17 -23.92
CA LYS A 202 -7.76 3.97 -23.96
C LYS A 202 -6.94 5.27 -24.01
N VAL A 203 -7.48 6.33 -23.41
CA VAL A 203 -6.81 7.66 -23.33
C VAL A 203 -5.88 7.79 -22.14
N MET A 204 -5.56 6.68 -21.46
CA MET A 204 -4.65 6.62 -20.33
C MET A 204 -3.51 5.66 -20.63
N GLU A 205 -2.30 6.10 -20.34
CA GLU A 205 -1.08 5.30 -20.51
C GLU A 205 -0.14 5.45 -19.31
N VAL A 206 0.77 4.50 -19.15
CA VAL A 206 1.86 4.59 -18.17
C VAL A 206 3.11 5.02 -18.90
N GLN A 207 3.70 6.13 -18.49
CA GLN A 207 5.00 6.61 -18.94
C GLN A 207 6.02 6.35 -17.83
N LEU A 208 7.20 5.92 -18.23
CA LEU A 208 8.38 5.66 -17.38
C LEU A 208 9.34 6.83 -17.44
#